data_6b628b1af40d9d59890620d2fa31115a
#
_entry.id   6b628b1af40d9d59890620d2fa31115a
#
_cell.length_a   1.000
_cell.length_b   1.000
_cell.length_c   1.000
_cell.angle_alpha   90.00
_cell.angle_beta   90.00
_cell.angle_gamma   90.00
#
_symmetry.space_group_name_H-M   'P 1'
#
loop_
_entity.id
_entity.type
_entity.pdbx_description
1 polymer ?
#
loop_
_entity_poly.entity_id
_entity_poly.type
_entity_poly.pdbx_seq_one_letter_code
_entity_poly.pdbx_strand_id
1 'polypeptide(L)'
;MLTYLTIVLSLAINPPADFNPRPILDAIRAVETGGQRDPANAIGDGGKALGPYQIHKVYWLDAVQRDPSLTANGETYDNVRDAAYAERVILAYWSRYAPSYDHETLARIHNGGPRGHKVKGTLGYWAKVKAKLGR
;
A
#
# COMPACT_ATOMS: atom_id res chain seq x y z
N MET A 1 17.05 9.23 37.93
CA MET A 1 16.92 8.18 36.90
C MET A 1 16.68 8.84 35.56
N LEU A 2 17.66 8.79 34.67
CA LEU A 2 17.54 9.34 33.33
C LEU A 2 16.88 8.28 32.47
N THR A 3 15.65 8.53 32.04
CA THR A 3 14.96 7.72 31.03
C THR A 3 15.46 8.18 29.67
N TYR A 4 16.25 7.33 29.00
CA TYR A 4 16.62 7.59 27.62
C TYR A 4 15.39 7.28 26.73
N LEU A 5 14.76 8.35 26.23
CA LEU A 5 13.75 8.23 25.19
C LEU A 5 14.48 7.93 23.88
N THR A 6 14.50 6.68 23.48
CA THR A 6 15.02 6.30 22.17
C THR A 6 14.03 6.76 21.12
N ILE A 7 14.28 7.93 20.53
CA ILE A 7 13.52 8.39 19.37
C ILE A 7 14.03 7.59 18.19
N VAL A 8 13.26 6.58 17.78
CA VAL A 8 13.49 5.89 16.51
C VAL A 8 13.00 6.81 15.40
N LEU A 9 13.92 7.56 14.81
CA LEU A 9 13.63 8.33 13.60
C LEU A 9 13.49 7.33 12.44
N SER A 10 12.25 7.01 12.07
CA SER A 10 11.99 6.30 10.83
C SER A 10 12.19 7.28 9.68
N LEU A 11 13.34 7.18 8.99
CA LEU A 11 13.59 7.99 7.80
C LEU A 11 12.68 7.55 6.66
N ALA A 12 12.03 8.53 6.01
CA ALA A 12 11.27 8.27 4.79
C ALA A 12 12.20 7.78 3.69
N ILE A 13 11.79 6.71 3.01
CA ILE A 13 12.43 6.27 1.77
C ILE A 13 11.81 7.10 0.66
N ASN A 14 12.60 8.00 0.05
CA ASN A 14 12.12 8.83 -1.04
C ASN A 14 12.13 8.05 -2.35
N PRO A 15 11.09 8.17 -3.19
CA PRO A 15 11.09 7.60 -4.51
C PRO A 15 12.14 8.28 -5.40
N PRO A 16 12.67 7.58 -6.42
CA PRO A 16 13.48 8.22 -7.45
C PRO A 16 12.71 9.38 -8.10
N ALA A 17 13.44 10.41 -8.55
CA ALA A 17 12.83 11.62 -9.14
C ALA A 17 11.97 11.33 -10.38
N ASP A 18 12.29 10.26 -11.12
CA ASP A 18 11.56 9.81 -12.31
C ASP A 18 10.50 8.74 -12.02
N PHE A 19 10.27 8.41 -10.75
CA PHE A 19 9.29 7.39 -10.37
C PHE A 19 7.87 7.84 -10.71
N ASN A 20 7.21 7.05 -11.57
CA ASN A 20 5.80 7.22 -11.89
C ASN A 20 5.00 6.09 -11.25
N PRO A 21 4.17 6.36 -10.24
CA PRO A 21 3.40 5.32 -9.57
C PRO A 21 2.24 4.78 -10.41
N ARG A 22 1.84 5.46 -11.48
CA ARG A 22 0.62 5.11 -12.21
C ARG A 22 0.60 3.69 -12.74
N PRO A 23 1.64 3.19 -13.42
CA PRO A 23 1.61 1.82 -13.96
C PRO A 23 1.44 0.75 -12.88
N ILE A 24 2.20 0.85 -11.78
CA ILE A 24 2.14 -0.17 -10.71
C ILE A 24 0.83 -0.07 -9.93
N LEU A 25 0.32 1.12 -9.67
CA LEU A 25 -0.97 1.30 -9.01
C LEU A 25 -2.11 0.71 -9.85
N ASP A 26 -2.14 0.99 -11.15
CA ASP A 26 -3.17 0.45 -12.04
C ASP A 26 -3.11 -1.09 -12.11
N ALA A 27 -1.92 -1.65 -12.15
CA ALA A 27 -1.73 -3.11 -12.17
C ALA A 27 -2.20 -3.77 -10.87
N ILE A 28 -1.88 -3.19 -9.72
CA ILE A 28 -2.35 -3.66 -8.42
C ILE A 28 -3.87 -3.60 -8.34
N ARG A 29 -4.46 -2.47 -8.72
CA ARG A 29 -5.92 -2.31 -8.73
C ARG A 29 -6.59 -3.35 -9.63
N ALA A 30 -6.03 -3.60 -10.81
CA ALA A 30 -6.54 -4.61 -11.73
C ALA A 30 -6.51 -6.03 -11.11
N VAL A 31 -5.44 -6.37 -10.38
CA VAL A 31 -5.35 -7.67 -9.69
C VAL A 31 -6.36 -7.76 -8.54
N GLU A 32 -6.51 -6.67 -7.77
CA GLU A 32 -7.36 -6.69 -6.58
C GLU A 32 -8.86 -6.68 -6.94
N THR A 33 -9.28 -5.84 -7.89
CA THR A 33 -10.71 -5.61 -8.14
C THR A 33 -11.07 -5.40 -9.61
N GLY A 34 -10.18 -5.67 -10.55
CA GLY A 34 -10.31 -5.31 -11.96
C GLY A 34 -11.54 -5.87 -12.69
N GLY A 35 -12.17 -6.93 -12.16
CA GLY A 35 -13.37 -7.51 -12.73
C GLY A 35 -14.66 -7.12 -12.01
N GLN A 36 -14.59 -6.31 -10.95
CA GLN A 36 -15.76 -5.97 -10.15
C GLN A 36 -16.49 -4.75 -10.69
N ARG A 37 -17.82 -4.81 -10.63
CA ARG A 37 -18.70 -3.72 -11.08
C ARG A 37 -18.63 -2.50 -10.15
N ASP A 38 -18.43 -2.72 -8.85
CA ASP A 38 -18.39 -1.68 -7.82
C ASP A 38 -17.15 -1.86 -6.91
N PRO A 39 -15.95 -1.47 -7.39
CA PRO A 39 -14.72 -1.65 -6.62
C PRO A 39 -14.68 -0.86 -5.31
N ALA A 40 -15.37 0.26 -5.21
CA ALA A 40 -15.38 1.07 -3.98
C ALA A 40 -16.03 0.31 -2.81
N ASN A 41 -17.03 -0.53 -3.10
CA ASN A 41 -17.70 -1.36 -2.09
C ASN A 41 -17.14 -2.78 -2.01
N ALA A 42 -16.03 -3.07 -2.70
CA ALA A 42 -15.40 -4.37 -2.61
C ALA A 42 -14.90 -4.64 -1.20
N ILE A 43 -15.32 -5.78 -0.65
CA ILE A 43 -14.90 -6.26 0.66
C ILE A 43 -14.31 -7.65 0.47
N GLY A 44 -13.06 -7.83 0.88
CA GLY A 44 -12.35 -9.09 0.76
C GLY A 44 -11.78 -9.57 2.08
N ASP A 45 -11.18 -10.74 2.05
CA ASP A 45 -10.46 -11.34 3.17
C ASP A 45 -11.31 -11.39 4.46
N GLY A 46 -12.55 -11.90 4.34
CA GLY A 46 -13.47 -12.02 5.47
C GLY A 46 -13.90 -10.67 6.08
N GLY A 47 -13.94 -9.61 5.29
CA GLY A 47 -14.29 -8.27 5.75
C GLY A 47 -13.11 -7.41 6.18
N LYS A 48 -11.89 -7.92 6.04
CA LYS A 48 -10.66 -7.25 6.52
C LYS A 48 -9.98 -6.38 5.47
N ALA A 49 -10.37 -6.48 4.19
CA ALA A 49 -9.80 -5.72 3.09
C ALA A 49 -10.89 -4.90 2.41
N LEU A 50 -10.63 -3.62 2.18
CA LEU A 50 -11.62 -2.67 1.66
C LEU A 50 -11.16 -1.96 0.39
N GLY A 51 -12.11 -1.74 -0.51
CA GLY A 51 -11.99 -0.82 -1.64
C GLY A 51 -11.20 -1.37 -2.82
N PRO A 52 -10.94 -0.49 -3.82
CA PRO A 52 -10.33 -0.91 -5.07
C PRO A 52 -8.93 -1.51 -4.94
N TYR A 53 -8.22 -1.18 -3.88
CA TYR A 53 -6.87 -1.69 -3.59
C TYR A 53 -6.84 -2.73 -2.48
N GLN A 54 -7.99 -3.10 -1.91
CA GLN A 54 -8.11 -4.11 -0.85
C GLN A 54 -7.17 -3.85 0.33
N ILE A 55 -7.30 -2.65 0.93
CA ILE A 55 -6.42 -2.21 2.03
C ILE A 55 -6.96 -2.71 3.36
N HIS A 56 -6.09 -3.33 4.16
CA HIS A 56 -6.36 -3.72 5.54
C HIS A 56 -6.23 -2.53 6.50
N LYS A 57 -6.94 -2.59 7.62
CA LYS A 57 -6.91 -1.52 8.62
C LYS A 57 -5.50 -1.27 9.18
N VAL A 58 -4.73 -2.33 9.44
CA VAL A 58 -3.34 -2.18 9.94
C VAL A 58 -2.43 -1.49 8.92
N TYR A 59 -2.66 -1.74 7.64
CA TYR A 59 -1.96 -1.05 6.55
C TYR A 59 -2.25 0.46 6.59
N TRP A 60 -3.53 0.82 6.70
CA TRP A 60 -3.95 2.21 6.81
C TRP A 60 -3.39 2.88 8.06
N LEU A 61 -3.41 2.22 9.22
CA LEU A 61 -2.85 2.75 10.47
C LEU A 61 -1.34 3.03 10.33
N ASP A 62 -0.58 2.14 9.72
CA ASP A 62 0.83 2.33 9.45
C ASP A 62 1.09 3.53 8.53
N ALA A 63 0.29 3.68 7.50
CA ALA A 63 0.39 4.80 6.56
C ALA A 63 0.07 6.13 7.25
N VAL A 64 -0.98 6.19 8.07
CA VAL A 64 -1.38 7.38 8.84
C VAL A 64 -0.30 7.76 9.85
N GLN A 65 0.32 6.78 10.49
CA GLN A 65 1.42 7.04 11.41
C GLN A 65 2.62 7.66 10.68
N ARG A 66 2.85 7.23 9.45
CA ARG A 66 3.92 7.76 8.60
C ARG A 66 3.58 9.15 8.06
N ASP A 67 2.33 9.37 7.66
CA ASP A 67 1.84 10.62 7.09
C ASP A 67 0.52 11.04 7.78
N PRO A 68 0.59 11.81 8.86
CA PRO A 68 -0.61 12.27 9.58
C PRO A 68 -1.55 13.14 8.74
N SER A 69 -1.09 13.71 7.62
CA SER A 69 -1.96 14.50 6.73
C SER A 69 -3.08 13.67 6.13
N LEU A 70 -2.93 12.33 6.13
CA LEU A 70 -3.97 11.41 5.65
C LEU A 70 -5.26 11.47 6.45
N THR A 71 -5.23 11.99 7.67
CA THR A 71 -6.43 12.16 8.52
C THR A 71 -6.70 13.63 8.87
N ALA A 72 -6.05 14.58 8.19
CA ALA A 72 -6.13 16.01 8.51
C ALA A 72 -7.55 16.59 8.36
N ASN A 73 -8.38 16.00 7.49
CA ASN A 73 -9.76 16.44 7.24
C ASN A 73 -10.81 15.48 7.84
N GLY A 74 -10.44 14.68 8.83
CA GLY A 74 -11.36 13.74 9.48
C GLY A 74 -11.51 12.41 8.74
N GLU A 75 -10.63 12.11 7.79
CA GLU A 75 -10.68 10.84 7.07
C GLU A 75 -10.49 9.66 8.04
N THR A 76 -11.17 8.57 7.73
CA THR A 76 -11.12 7.31 8.47
C THR A 76 -10.67 6.18 7.56
N TYR A 77 -10.49 5.01 8.13
CA TYR A 77 -10.15 3.80 7.35
C TYR A 77 -11.14 3.55 6.21
N ASP A 78 -12.42 3.84 6.40
CA ASP A 78 -13.44 3.64 5.37
C ASP A 78 -13.15 4.45 4.08
N ASN A 79 -12.42 5.54 4.18
CA ASN A 79 -12.05 6.37 3.02
C ASN A 79 -11.13 5.66 2.02
N VAL A 80 -10.53 4.51 2.36
CA VAL A 80 -9.75 3.70 1.40
C VAL A 80 -10.62 3.11 0.28
N ARG A 81 -11.94 3.22 0.39
CA ARG A 81 -12.88 2.90 -0.69
C ARG A 81 -12.77 3.87 -1.86
N ASP A 82 -12.33 5.10 -1.61
CA ASP A 82 -12.00 6.06 -2.66
C ASP A 82 -10.60 5.78 -3.21
N ALA A 83 -10.51 5.61 -4.54
CA ALA A 83 -9.26 5.24 -5.18
C ALA A 83 -8.15 6.27 -4.98
N ALA A 84 -8.46 7.56 -5.11
CA ALA A 84 -7.47 8.62 -4.97
C ALA A 84 -6.90 8.68 -3.54
N TYR A 85 -7.75 8.54 -2.54
CA TYR A 85 -7.32 8.47 -1.15
C TYR A 85 -6.50 7.20 -0.87
N ALA A 86 -6.95 6.05 -1.35
CA ALA A 86 -6.23 4.79 -1.21
C ALA A 86 -4.82 4.87 -1.80
N GLU A 87 -4.66 5.54 -2.94
CA GLU A 87 -3.35 5.74 -3.57
C GLU A 87 -2.42 6.58 -2.69
N ARG A 88 -2.93 7.62 -2.03
CA ARG A 88 -2.15 8.39 -1.04
C ARG A 88 -1.71 7.51 0.13
N VAL A 89 -2.59 6.66 0.62
CA VAL A 89 -2.28 5.69 1.69
C VAL A 89 -1.17 4.73 1.24
N ILE A 90 -1.26 4.20 0.04
CA ILE A 90 -0.26 3.27 -0.52
C ILE A 90 1.11 3.96 -0.64
N LEU A 91 1.14 5.19 -1.17
CA LEU A 91 2.40 5.93 -1.32
C LEU A 91 3.06 6.21 0.03
N ALA A 92 2.29 6.55 1.05
CA ALA A 92 2.80 6.73 2.41
C ALA A 92 3.37 5.42 2.97
N TYR A 93 2.66 4.31 2.76
CA TYR A 93 3.10 2.98 3.18
C TYR A 93 4.42 2.57 2.51
N TRP A 94 4.52 2.75 1.19
CA TRP A 94 5.76 2.46 0.46
C TRP A 94 6.92 3.35 0.93
N SER A 95 6.67 4.64 1.21
CA SER A 95 7.71 5.54 1.73
C SER A 95 8.26 5.11 3.08
N ARG A 96 7.50 4.32 3.82
CA ARG A 96 7.91 3.77 5.11
C ARG A 96 8.69 2.47 4.99
N TYR A 97 8.25 1.58 4.11
CA TYR A 97 8.67 0.17 4.13
C TYR A 97 9.41 -0.31 2.89
N ALA A 98 9.25 0.34 1.74
CA ALA A 98 9.90 -0.13 0.52
C ALA A 98 11.39 0.22 0.52
N PRO A 99 12.30 -0.76 0.46
CA PRO A 99 13.73 -0.47 0.36
C PRO A 99 14.13 0.03 -1.04
N SER A 100 13.30 -0.23 -2.03
CA SER A 100 13.46 0.21 -3.41
C SER A 100 12.09 0.38 -4.06
N TYR A 101 12.04 1.15 -5.14
CA TYR A 101 10.81 1.45 -5.88
C TYR A 101 10.68 0.65 -7.17
N ASP A 102 11.30 -0.52 -7.26
CA ASP A 102 11.03 -1.46 -8.34
C ASP A 102 9.63 -2.07 -8.17
N HIS A 103 8.97 -2.37 -9.27
CA HIS A 103 7.58 -2.82 -9.28
C HIS A 103 7.37 -4.11 -8.47
N GLU A 104 8.30 -5.05 -8.53
CA GLU A 104 8.19 -6.30 -7.75
C GLU A 104 8.16 -6.02 -6.25
N THR A 105 9.10 -5.21 -5.74
CA THR A 105 9.17 -4.85 -4.32
C THR A 105 7.89 -4.17 -3.86
N LEU A 106 7.42 -3.18 -4.61
CA LEU A 106 6.21 -2.43 -4.26
C LEU A 106 4.97 -3.31 -4.22
N ALA A 107 4.78 -4.17 -5.23
CA ALA A 107 3.65 -5.10 -5.28
C ALA A 107 3.68 -6.10 -4.13
N ARG A 108 4.86 -6.67 -3.85
CA ARG A 108 5.00 -7.69 -2.81
C ARG A 108 4.82 -7.11 -1.41
N ILE A 109 5.26 -5.87 -1.17
CA ILE A 109 5.00 -5.16 0.08
C ILE A 109 3.52 -4.83 0.22
N HIS A 110 2.85 -4.40 -0.84
CA HIS A 110 1.41 -4.17 -0.81
C HIS A 110 0.63 -5.42 -0.39
N ASN A 111 1.01 -6.57 -0.92
CA ASN A 111 0.33 -7.84 -0.63
C ASN A 111 0.73 -8.45 0.72
N GLY A 112 2.00 -8.41 1.07
CA GLY A 112 2.56 -9.18 2.20
C GLY A 112 3.04 -8.37 3.39
N GLY A 113 2.85 -7.04 3.39
CA GLY A 113 3.28 -6.18 4.49
C GLY A 113 4.73 -5.75 4.41
N PRO A 114 5.30 -5.21 5.52
CA PRO A 114 6.64 -4.58 5.52
C PRO A 114 7.76 -5.49 5.02
N ARG A 115 7.61 -6.80 5.17
CA ARG A 115 8.59 -7.80 4.73
C ARG A 115 8.10 -8.62 3.52
N GLY A 116 7.02 -8.18 2.88
CA GLY A 116 6.39 -8.91 1.77
C GLY A 116 7.35 -9.24 0.64
N HIS A 117 8.28 -8.34 0.34
CA HIS A 117 9.30 -8.53 -0.71
C HIS A 117 10.32 -9.65 -0.41
N LYS A 118 10.32 -10.18 0.82
CA LYS A 118 11.23 -11.25 1.27
C LYS A 118 10.53 -12.60 1.44
N VAL A 119 9.21 -12.66 1.36
CA VAL A 119 8.43 -13.88 1.60
C VAL A 119 8.01 -14.56 0.31
N LYS A 120 8.22 -15.87 0.22
CA LYS A 120 7.83 -16.66 -0.95
C LYS A 120 6.33 -16.59 -1.23
N GLY A 121 5.50 -16.45 -0.20
CA GLY A 121 4.05 -16.37 -0.33
C GLY A 121 3.53 -15.22 -1.19
N THR A 122 4.34 -14.18 -1.44
CA THR A 122 3.96 -13.06 -2.29
C THR A 122 4.37 -13.20 -3.76
N LEU A 123 5.08 -14.27 -4.11
CA LEU A 123 5.54 -14.47 -5.49
C LEU A 123 4.39 -14.70 -6.47
N GLY A 124 3.35 -15.44 -6.05
CA GLY A 124 2.16 -15.66 -6.86
C GLY A 124 1.40 -14.35 -7.13
N TYR A 125 1.30 -13.50 -6.13
CA TYR A 125 0.72 -12.16 -6.29
C TYR A 125 1.53 -11.31 -7.27
N TRP A 126 2.84 -11.30 -7.13
CA TRP A 126 3.71 -10.58 -8.07
C TRP A 126 3.52 -11.07 -9.50
N ALA A 127 3.41 -12.38 -9.72
CA ALA A 127 3.17 -12.92 -11.06
C ALA A 127 1.90 -12.33 -11.70
N LYS A 128 0.82 -12.18 -10.91
CA LYS A 128 -0.43 -11.57 -11.38
C LYS A 128 -0.26 -10.09 -11.71
N VAL A 129 0.40 -9.34 -10.83
CA VAL A 129 0.66 -7.90 -11.07
C VAL A 129 1.55 -7.70 -12.29
N LYS A 130 2.60 -8.51 -12.41
CA LYS A 130 3.52 -8.47 -13.55
C LYS A 130 2.78 -8.69 -14.88
N ALA A 131 1.85 -9.64 -14.91
CA ALA A 131 1.03 -9.87 -16.10
C ALA A 131 0.19 -8.64 -16.47
N LYS A 132 -0.35 -7.92 -15.48
CA LYS A 132 -1.09 -6.66 -15.72
C LYS A 132 -0.20 -5.51 -16.17
N LEU A 133 1.07 -5.53 -15.82
CA LEU A 133 2.05 -4.56 -16.31
C LEU A 133 2.47 -4.83 -17.77
N GLY A 134 2.08 -5.96 -18.35
CA GLY A 134 2.47 -6.33 -19.72
C GLY A 134 3.91 -6.83 -19.84
N ARG A 135 4.43 -7.39 -18.78
CA ARG A 135 5.82 -7.88 -18.71
C ARG A 135 5.90 -9.39 -18.65
#